data_7450aabda2644c50bf0db72050845626
#
_entry.id   7450aabda2644c50bf0db72050845626
#
_cell.length_a   1.000
_cell.length_b   1.000
_cell.length_c   1.000
_cell.angle_alpha   90.00
_cell.angle_beta   90.00
_cell.angle_gamma   90.00
#
_symmetry.space_group_name_H-M   'P 1'
#
loop_
_entity.id
_entity.type
_entity.pdbx_description
1 polymer ?
#
loop_
_entity_poly.entity_id
_entity_poly.type
_entity_poly.pdbx_seq_one_letter_code
_entity_poly.pdbx_strand_id
1 'polypeptide(L)'
;MNERPLGIIHDCSHLRKLIMENPDMPIAIMVHEDACSDEYAYTYCTNVSASVGELLDCDLPFGSGLVLADRDDLREAIQLYLEDFEEYRCLSDSQFDELLDKEQAKYEPYWKKVIIVTAGN
;
A
#
# COMPACT_ATOMS: atom_id res chain seq x y z
N MET A 1 -14.98 29.69 25.01
CA MET A 1 -15.98 29.09 24.12
C MET A 1 -15.39 27.93 23.40
N ASN A 2 -16.05 26.83 23.44
CA ASN A 2 -15.52 25.60 22.90
C ASN A 2 -16.18 25.29 21.55
N GLU A 3 -15.59 25.81 20.49
CA GLU A 3 -16.02 25.40 19.19
C GLU A 3 -15.49 24.00 18.92
N ARG A 4 -16.40 23.15 18.54
CA ARG A 4 -16.03 21.81 18.16
C ARG A 4 -15.31 21.86 16.80
N PRO A 5 -14.08 21.31 16.69
CA PRO A 5 -13.40 21.30 15.42
C PRO A 5 -14.19 20.48 14.37
N LEU A 6 -14.16 20.94 13.15
CA LEU A 6 -14.71 20.19 12.04
C LEU A 6 -13.84 18.94 11.82
N GLY A 7 -14.46 17.81 11.54
CA GLY A 7 -13.73 16.56 11.31
C GLY A 7 -12.85 16.53 10.08
N ILE A 8 -12.87 17.58 9.26
CA ILE A 8 -12.07 17.69 8.05
C ILE A 8 -10.69 18.30 8.28
N ILE A 9 -10.46 18.87 9.48
CA ILE A 9 -9.20 19.53 9.81
C ILE A 9 -8.42 18.63 10.74
N HIS A 10 -7.19 18.31 10.36
CA HIS A 10 -6.33 17.41 11.11
C HIS A 10 -5.06 18.11 11.57
N ASP A 11 -4.57 17.68 12.74
CA ASP A 11 -3.27 18.08 13.23
C ASP A 11 -2.19 17.39 12.40
N CYS A 12 -1.31 18.16 11.79
CA CYS A 12 -0.25 17.63 10.95
C CYS A 12 1.11 17.55 11.66
N SER A 13 1.15 17.71 12.98
CA SER A 13 2.40 17.73 13.74
C SER A 13 3.23 16.48 13.53
N HIS A 14 2.61 15.31 13.58
CA HIS A 14 3.30 14.04 13.38
C HIS A 14 3.84 13.90 11.96
N LEU A 15 3.04 14.22 10.96
CA LEU A 15 3.47 14.20 9.57
C LEU A 15 4.64 15.16 9.33
N ARG A 16 4.55 16.37 9.90
CA ARG A 16 5.62 17.36 9.80
C ARG A 16 6.92 16.82 10.39
N LYS A 17 6.84 16.18 11.55
CA LYS A 17 7.98 15.57 12.21
C LYS A 17 8.64 14.51 11.31
N LEU A 18 7.84 13.64 10.71
CA LEU A 18 8.34 12.61 9.81
C LEU A 18 9.04 13.21 8.59
N ILE A 19 8.47 14.27 8.01
CA ILE A 19 9.08 14.97 6.88
C ILE A 19 10.42 15.61 7.27
N MET A 20 10.47 16.25 8.44
CA MET A 20 11.69 16.90 8.91
C MET A 20 12.80 15.89 9.24
N GLU A 21 12.43 14.73 9.76
CA GLU A 21 13.39 13.65 10.05
C GLU A 21 13.86 12.93 8.78
N ASN A 22 13.06 12.96 7.71
CA ASN A 22 13.31 12.25 6.46
C ASN A 22 13.07 13.18 5.25
N PRO A 23 13.86 14.26 5.10
CA PRO A 23 13.54 15.32 4.15
C PRO A 23 13.57 14.87 2.68
N ASP A 24 14.31 13.83 2.35
CA ASP A 24 14.41 13.33 0.98
C ASP A 24 13.51 12.12 0.70
N MET A 25 12.74 11.68 1.70
CA MET A 25 11.88 10.53 1.56
C MET A 25 10.58 10.91 0.85
N PRO A 26 10.19 10.21 -0.20
CA PRO A 26 8.94 10.52 -0.89
C PRO A 26 7.73 10.18 -0.02
N ILE A 27 6.59 10.81 -0.33
CA ILE A 27 5.33 10.63 0.38
C ILE A 27 4.38 9.86 -0.52
N ALA A 28 3.76 8.81 0.02
CA ALA A 28 2.67 8.09 -0.62
C ALA A 28 1.40 8.36 0.15
N ILE A 29 0.35 8.75 -0.57
CA ILE A 29 -0.96 9.03 0.03
C ILE A 29 -1.91 7.92 -0.38
N MET A 30 -2.49 7.23 0.61
CA MET A 30 -3.41 6.14 0.37
C MET A 30 -4.74 6.46 1.02
N VAL A 31 -5.83 6.26 0.28
CA VAL A 31 -7.19 6.51 0.75
C VAL A 31 -7.93 5.18 0.82
N HIS A 32 -8.52 4.90 1.98
CA HIS A 32 -9.34 3.71 2.15
C HIS A 32 -10.61 3.85 1.31
N GLU A 33 -11.09 2.74 0.76
CA GLU A 33 -12.26 2.76 -0.13
C GLU A 33 -13.52 3.27 0.56
N ASP A 34 -13.63 3.13 1.89
CA ASP A 34 -14.78 3.62 2.66
C ASP A 34 -14.90 5.14 2.63
N ALA A 35 -13.83 5.85 2.27
CA ALA A 35 -13.82 7.31 2.16
C ALA A 35 -14.13 7.79 0.74
N CYS A 36 -14.22 6.88 -0.22
CA CYS A 36 -14.48 7.24 -1.61
C CYS A 36 -15.97 7.38 -1.87
N SER A 37 -16.36 8.45 -2.56
CA SER A 37 -17.76 8.72 -2.94
C SER A 37 -17.81 9.22 -4.37
N ASP A 38 -18.72 8.64 -5.15
CA ASP A 38 -18.97 9.09 -6.53
C ASP A 38 -19.93 10.27 -6.60
N GLU A 39 -20.59 10.59 -5.48
CA GLU A 39 -21.61 11.65 -5.44
C GLU A 39 -21.05 13.07 -5.34
N TYR A 40 -19.84 13.21 -4.80
CA TYR A 40 -19.23 14.51 -4.51
C TYR A 40 -17.86 14.62 -5.14
N ALA A 41 -17.49 15.84 -5.52
CA ALA A 41 -16.13 16.10 -6.03
C ALA A 41 -15.05 15.83 -4.99
N TYR A 42 -15.37 16.09 -3.70
CA TYR A 42 -14.45 15.85 -2.61
C TYR A 42 -15.21 15.30 -1.41
N THR A 43 -14.53 14.45 -0.65
CA THR A 43 -15.01 13.99 0.64
C THR A 43 -13.90 14.18 1.67
N TYR A 44 -14.27 14.36 2.92
CA TYR A 44 -13.29 14.44 4.00
C TYR A 44 -13.12 13.08 4.68
N CYS A 45 -11.97 12.89 5.30
CA CYS A 45 -11.68 11.68 6.05
C CYS A 45 -11.59 12.02 7.54
N THR A 46 -12.22 11.19 8.37
CA THR A 46 -12.20 11.38 9.83
C THR A 46 -10.91 10.92 10.45
N ASN A 47 -10.22 9.96 9.81
CA ASN A 47 -8.97 9.40 10.29
C ASN A 47 -7.85 9.64 9.26
N VAL A 48 -6.80 10.31 9.72
CA VAL A 48 -5.59 10.49 8.91
C VAL A 48 -4.41 10.10 9.78
N SER A 49 -3.54 9.25 9.24
CA SER A 49 -2.34 8.83 9.93
C SER A 49 -1.14 8.88 9.01
N ALA A 50 0.06 8.95 9.59
CA ALA A 50 1.30 8.97 8.86
C ALA A 50 2.32 8.08 9.54
N SER A 51 3.11 7.37 8.75
CA SER A 51 4.18 6.51 9.25
C SER A 51 5.23 6.30 8.16
N VAL A 52 6.41 5.85 8.57
CA VAL A 52 7.44 5.44 7.62
C VAL A 52 7.25 3.96 7.32
N GLY A 53 7.24 3.60 6.05
CA GLY A 53 7.09 2.22 5.63
C GLY A 53 7.69 1.99 4.26
N GLU A 54 7.41 0.82 3.69
CA GLU A 54 7.85 0.48 2.35
C GLU A 54 6.64 0.22 1.46
N LEU A 55 6.74 0.65 0.20
CA LEU A 55 5.75 0.32 -0.82
C LEU A 55 6.44 -0.25 -2.04
N LEU A 56 5.78 -1.18 -2.70
CA LEU A 56 6.26 -1.73 -3.96
C LEU A 56 5.91 -0.76 -5.09
N ASP A 57 6.94 -0.19 -5.71
CA ASP A 57 6.82 0.82 -6.76
C ASP A 57 7.17 0.22 -8.12
N CYS A 58 6.25 -0.55 -8.67
CA CYS A 58 6.38 -1.09 -10.02
C CYS A 58 5.01 -1.53 -10.54
N ASP A 59 4.90 -1.69 -11.85
CA ASP A 59 3.70 -2.25 -12.45
C ASP A 59 3.64 -3.75 -12.18
N LEU A 60 2.44 -4.22 -11.84
CA LEU A 60 2.20 -5.63 -11.54
C LEU A 60 1.31 -6.23 -12.63
N PRO A 61 1.67 -7.41 -13.16
CA PRO A 61 0.86 -8.05 -14.21
C PRO A 61 -0.48 -8.57 -13.71
N PHE A 62 -0.66 -8.65 -12.40
CA PHE A 62 -1.83 -9.24 -11.77
C PHE A 62 -2.71 -8.23 -11.03
N GLY A 63 -2.45 -6.95 -11.15
CA GLY A 63 -3.26 -5.97 -10.44
C GLY A 63 -2.99 -4.54 -10.82
N SER A 64 -3.93 -3.95 -11.54
CA SER A 64 -3.92 -2.52 -11.84
C SER A 64 -4.42 -1.74 -10.62
N GLY A 65 -3.63 -0.80 -10.14
CA GLY A 65 -3.99 0.02 -8.99
C GLY A 65 -3.83 -0.68 -7.64
N LEU A 66 -3.28 -1.89 -7.64
CA LEU A 66 -3.00 -2.61 -6.40
C LEU A 66 -1.79 -1.99 -5.70
N VAL A 67 -1.95 -1.66 -4.43
CA VAL A 67 -0.88 -1.11 -3.61
C VAL A 67 -0.45 -2.17 -2.60
N LEU A 68 0.81 -2.57 -2.66
CA LEU A 68 1.38 -3.56 -1.76
C LEU A 68 2.40 -2.90 -0.84
N ALA A 69 2.17 -3.05 0.47
CA ALA A 69 3.02 -2.49 1.51
C ALA A 69 3.72 -3.59 2.33
N ASP A 70 3.51 -4.85 2.00
CA ASP A 70 3.97 -5.99 2.77
C ASP A 70 4.39 -7.10 1.82
N ARG A 71 5.52 -7.74 2.12
CA ARG A 71 6.05 -8.82 1.30
C ARG A 71 5.17 -10.08 1.32
N ASP A 72 4.48 -10.32 2.43
CA ASP A 72 3.54 -11.45 2.52
C ASP A 72 2.34 -11.23 1.61
N ASP A 73 1.84 -10.01 1.52
CA ASP A 73 0.75 -9.65 0.61
C ASP A 73 1.19 -9.81 -0.85
N LEU A 74 2.43 -9.44 -1.16
CA LEU A 74 2.99 -9.66 -2.50
C LEU A 74 3.03 -11.15 -2.83
N ARG A 75 3.50 -11.98 -1.89
CA ARG A 75 3.58 -13.42 -2.09
C ARG A 75 2.19 -14.02 -2.35
N GLU A 76 1.19 -13.60 -1.58
CA GLU A 76 -0.19 -14.05 -1.78
C GLU A 76 -0.73 -13.65 -3.14
N ALA A 77 -0.47 -12.42 -3.58
CA ALA A 77 -0.91 -11.93 -4.87
C ALA A 77 -0.24 -12.71 -6.03
N ILE A 78 1.04 -13.00 -5.91
CA ILE A 78 1.76 -13.82 -6.89
C ILE A 78 1.18 -15.23 -6.92
N GLN A 79 0.91 -15.81 -5.76
CA GLN A 79 0.34 -17.16 -5.66
C GLN A 79 -1.00 -17.23 -6.39
N LEU A 80 -1.90 -16.31 -6.12
CA LEU A 80 -3.22 -16.28 -6.76
C LEU A 80 -3.11 -16.11 -8.28
N TYR A 81 -2.16 -15.31 -8.73
CA TYR A 81 -1.92 -15.10 -10.15
C TYR A 81 -1.43 -16.38 -10.84
N LEU A 82 -0.45 -17.05 -10.23
CA LEU A 82 0.17 -18.24 -10.83
C LEU A 82 -0.73 -19.47 -10.80
N GLU A 83 -1.64 -19.56 -9.83
CA GLU A 83 -2.60 -20.67 -9.73
C GLU A 83 -3.50 -20.79 -10.96
N ASP A 84 -3.71 -19.71 -11.71
CA ASP A 84 -4.53 -19.72 -12.90
C ASP A 84 -3.81 -20.31 -14.13
N PHE A 85 -2.49 -20.52 -14.05
CA PHE A 85 -1.72 -21.06 -15.16
C PHE A 85 -1.67 -22.60 -15.09
N GLU A 86 -2.11 -23.27 -16.14
CA GLU A 86 -2.13 -24.72 -16.21
C GLU A 86 -0.75 -25.34 -16.04
N GLU A 87 0.29 -24.67 -16.54
CA GLU A 87 1.66 -25.17 -16.48
C GLU A 87 2.19 -25.35 -15.06
N TYR A 88 1.60 -24.66 -14.08
CA TYR A 88 2.02 -24.75 -12.69
C TYR A 88 1.15 -25.68 -11.84
N ARG A 89 0.06 -26.22 -12.39
CA ARG A 89 -0.86 -27.08 -11.65
C ARG A 89 -0.27 -28.42 -11.28
N CYS A 90 0.73 -28.88 -12.00
CA CYS A 90 1.37 -30.17 -11.78
C CYS A 90 2.53 -30.10 -10.77
N LEU A 91 2.85 -28.93 -10.26
CA LEU A 91 3.96 -28.75 -9.32
C LEU A 91 3.58 -29.28 -7.94
N SER A 92 4.58 -29.89 -7.26
CA SER A 92 4.42 -30.22 -5.84
C SER A 92 4.40 -28.93 -5.01
N ASP A 93 3.97 -29.03 -3.76
CA ASP A 93 3.94 -27.86 -2.87
C ASP A 93 5.33 -27.22 -2.72
N SER A 94 6.38 -28.04 -2.58
CA SER A 94 7.73 -27.49 -2.47
C SER A 94 8.23 -26.87 -3.76
N GLN A 95 7.88 -27.43 -4.92
CA GLN A 95 8.21 -26.83 -6.20
C GLN A 95 7.50 -25.51 -6.41
N PHE A 96 6.25 -25.41 -6.00
CA PHE A 96 5.48 -24.19 -6.11
C PHE A 96 6.02 -23.11 -5.16
N ASP A 97 6.42 -23.49 -3.93
CA ASP A 97 7.06 -22.56 -3.00
C ASP A 97 8.37 -22.01 -3.55
N GLU A 98 9.19 -22.84 -4.18
CA GLU A 98 10.41 -22.39 -4.83
C GLU A 98 10.13 -21.39 -5.97
N LEU A 99 9.06 -21.65 -6.72
CA LEU A 99 8.63 -20.73 -7.78
C LEU A 99 8.20 -19.40 -7.20
N LEU A 100 7.42 -19.42 -6.10
CA LEU A 100 7.01 -18.19 -5.42
C LEU A 100 8.22 -17.40 -4.91
N ASP A 101 9.19 -18.06 -4.31
CA ASP A 101 10.40 -17.41 -3.84
C ASP A 101 11.14 -16.71 -4.99
N LYS A 102 11.24 -17.39 -6.10
CA LYS A 102 11.93 -16.87 -7.29
C LYS A 102 11.19 -15.67 -7.88
N GLU A 103 9.87 -15.77 -8.01
CA GLU A 103 9.05 -14.68 -8.53
C GLU A 103 9.05 -13.48 -7.60
N GLN A 104 8.93 -13.73 -6.30
CA GLN A 104 8.95 -12.66 -5.29
C GLN A 104 10.27 -11.90 -5.29
N ALA A 105 11.40 -12.61 -5.47
CA ALA A 105 12.73 -12.01 -5.47
C ALA A 105 12.92 -11.00 -6.61
N LYS A 106 12.20 -11.16 -7.71
CA LYS A 106 12.27 -10.24 -8.85
C LYS A 106 11.79 -8.84 -8.48
N TYR A 107 10.92 -8.72 -7.50
CA TYR A 107 10.34 -7.45 -7.09
C TYR A 107 11.13 -6.75 -5.98
N GLU A 108 12.08 -7.43 -5.35
CA GLU A 108 12.82 -6.87 -4.22
C GLU A 108 13.47 -5.51 -4.51
N PRO A 109 14.09 -5.26 -5.69
CA PRO A 109 14.69 -3.96 -5.99
C PRO A 109 13.69 -2.80 -6.10
N TYR A 110 12.40 -3.10 -6.20
CA TYR A 110 11.37 -2.08 -6.41
C TYR A 110 10.68 -1.64 -5.11
N TRP A 111 11.05 -2.21 -3.98
CA TRP A 111 10.57 -1.75 -2.68
C TRP A 111 11.24 -0.44 -2.32
N LYS A 112 10.43 0.56 -1.97
CA LYS A 112 10.93 1.89 -1.64
C LYS A 112 10.43 2.34 -0.30
N LYS A 113 11.32 2.95 0.50
CA LYS A 113 10.94 3.59 1.75
C LYS A 113 10.24 4.90 1.46
N VAL A 114 9.09 5.09 2.08
CA VAL A 114 8.26 6.28 1.88
C VAL A 114 7.62 6.67 3.20
N ILE A 115 7.20 7.93 3.29
CA ILE A 115 6.25 8.36 4.32
C ILE A 115 4.87 8.00 3.80
N ILE A 116 4.16 7.15 4.50
CA ILE A 116 2.83 6.71 4.12
C ILE A 116 1.81 7.54 4.89
N VAL A 117 0.97 8.27 4.15
CA VAL A 117 -0.17 8.99 4.71
C VAL A 117 -1.41 8.20 4.35
N THR A 118 -2.16 7.75 5.35
CA THR A 118 -3.40 7.01 5.12
C THR A 118 -4.58 7.85 5.58
N ALA A 119 -5.64 7.82 4.80
CA ALA A 119 -6.87 8.55 5.09
C ALA A 119 -8.07 7.62 4.94
N GLY A 120 -9.02 7.71 5.88
CA GLY A 120 -10.23 6.89 5.86
C GLY A 120 -11.24 7.36 6.89
N ASN A 121 -12.30 6.62 7.00
CA ASN A 121 -13.37 6.90 7.99
C ASN A 121 -13.32 5.86 9.13
#